data_0db3753d9074e7a3edf631a6b203b445
#
_entry.id   0db3753d9074e7a3edf631a6b203b445
#
_cell.length_a   1.000
_cell.length_b   1.000
_cell.length_c   1.000
_cell.angle_alpha   90.00
_cell.angle_beta   90.00
_cell.angle_gamma   90.00
#
_symmetry.space_group_name_H-M   'P 1'
#
loop_
_entity.id
_entity.type
_entity.pdbx_description
1 polymer ?
#
loop_
_entity_poly.entity_id
_entity_poly.type
_entity_poly.pdbx_seq_one_letter_code
_entity_poly.pdbx_strand_id
1 'polypeptide(L)'
;MSFKFVDLFAGIGGFHAALSALGGECVMASEIDENAVNVYKSNWGIKPEGDITTFANETHVKVPDHDVLVGGFPCQPFSKSGFQRGMDEARGTLFWNIARIIEEKKPKIVLLENVRNIAGPRHKHEWDVIIRTLRENGYRVSSTPFIVSPHQIRRDFGGRPQVRERVLIAATRLPKGTRDLNLEPGLPNLKWAKADWSHNDWDLEKHLPLERISKSSERSSVALSEEEKLWIDAWDEFVRIIRKDEKNGPLPSFPIWVDAWPPIGLIKYSSSLPDWKQDFINKNQSFYEAHEKILHKWLTKWNFLEDFPPSRRKFEWQAQNAETLWECIMHLRPSGIRAKRPTYVPALVAITQTSIVGKNRNSKRRLTVREGARLQGFPEWFNFYDQKDSASFKQLGNAVNIGVIFQAMKALVERDYDLLVDAPALLKAITTAPHNPDLILSNPGNLLHSLNTMKVLQEELTLKLVN
;
A
#
# COMPACT_ATOMS: atom_id res chain seq x y z
N MET A 1 1.67 10.76 -29.46
CA MET A 1 2.38 9.45 -29.44
C MET A 1 2.38 8.95 -28.02
N SER A 2 1.87 7.74 -27.78
CA SER A 2 1.81 7.08 -26.48
C SER A 2 2.91 6.02 -26.40
N PHE A 3 3.33 5.66 -25.19
CA PHE A 3 4.12 4.45 -24.96
C PHE A 3 3.18 3.31 -24.57
N LYS A 4 3.60 2.06 -24.84
CA LYS A 4 2.82 0.87 -24.52
C LYS A 4 3.28 0.25 -23.21
N PHE A 5 2.33 -0.23 -22.38
CA PHE A 5 2.69 -0.95 -21.17
C PHE A 5 1.87 -2.23 -20.96
N VAL A 6 2.46 -3.14 -20.18
CA VAL A 6 1.83 -4.38 -19.70
C VAL A 6 1.74 -4.32 -18.18
N ASP A 7 0.56 -4.61 -17.63
CA ASP A 7 0.25 -4.57 -16.19
C ASP A 7 0.04 -5.99 -15.64
N LEU A 8 1.03 -6.54 -14.96
CA LEU A 8 1.00 -7.87 -14.38
C LEU A 8 0.53 -7.84 -12.92
N PHE A 9 -0.28 -8.84 -12.52
CA PHE A 9 -0.89 -8.86 -11.17
C PHE A 9 -1.69 -7.58 -10.92
N ALA A 10 -2.44 -7.17 -11.90
CA ALA A 10 -2.98 -5.83 -12.06
C ALA A 10 -3.97 -5.40 -10.96
N GLY A 11 -4.55 -6.37 -10.22
CA GLY A 11 -5.54 -6.08 -9.20
C GLY A 11 -6.72 -5.29 -9.79
N ILE A 12 -6.97 -4.13 -9.24
CA ILE A 12 -8.00 -3.20 -9.72
C ILE A 12 -7.45 -2.05 -10.59
N GLY A 13 -6.16 -2.13 -11.02
CA GLY A 13 -5.57 -1.21 -11.99
C GLY A 13 -4.89 0.03 -11.40
N GLY A 14 -4.19 -0.11 -10.27
CA GLY A 14 -3.41 1.01 -9.71
C GLY A 14 -2.24 1.42 -10.60
N PHE A 15 -1.52 0.47 -11.21
CA PHE A 15 -0.50 0.74 -12.22
C PHE A 15 -1.13 1.30 -13.50
N HIS A 16 -2.25 0.71 -13.94
CA HIS A 16 -2.98 1.20 -15.11
C HIS A 16 -3.30 2.69 -14.98
N ALA A 17 -3.91 3.08 -13.87
CA ALA A 17 -4.25 4.49 -13.62
C ALA A 17 -3.03 5.40 -13.67
N ALA A 18 -1.94 5.02 -13.00
CA ALA A 18 -0.72 5.83 -12.92
C ALA A 18 -0.06 6.00 -14.30
N LEU A 19 0.08 4.90 -15.07
CA LEU A 19 0.73 4.94 -16.37
C LEU A 19 -0.14 5.60 -17.45
N SER A 20 -1.45 5.41 -17.41
CA SER A 20 -2.37 6.13 -18.30
C SER A 20 -2.34 7.64 -18.04
N ALA A 21 -2.22 8.07 -16.76
CA ALA A 21 -2.04 9.49 -16.44
C ALA A 21 -0.69 10.06 -16.95
N LEU A 22 0.30 9.19 -17.21
CA LEU A 22 1.58 9.54 -17.85
C LEU A 22 1.53 9.45 -19.39
N GLY A 23 0.36 9.18 -19.98
CA GLY A 23 0.18 9.06 -21.43
C GLY A 23 0.49 7.67 -21.99
N GLY A 24 0.55 6.64 -21.15
CA GLY A 24 0.73 5.24 -21.56
C GLY A 24 -0.58 4.59 -22.01
N GLU A 25 -0.44 3.61 -22.91
CA GLU A 25 -1.52 2.73 -23.40
C GLU A 25 -1.30 1.32 -22.85
N CYS A 26 -2.27 0.80 -22.08
CA CYS A 26 -2.25 -0.57 -21.62
C CYS A 26 -2.59 -1.53 -22.77
N VAL A 27 -1.64 -2.36 -23.16
CA VAL A 27 -1.83 -3.33 -24.24
C VAL A 27 -2.18 -4.73 -23.74
N MET A 28 -1.92 -5.00 -22.46
CA MET A 28 -2.27 -6.26 -21.78
C MET A 28 -2.24 -6.06 -20.27
N ALA A 29 -3.16 -6.69 -19.57
CA ALA A 29 -3.14 -6.84 -18.12
C ALA A 29 -3.33 -8.31 -17.73
N SER A 30 -2.85 -8.73 -16.55
CA SER A 30 -3.14 -10.05 -15.99
C SER A 30 -3.56 -9.98 -14.53
N GLU A 31 -4.59 -10.74 -14.17
CA GLU A 31 -5.10 -10.86 -12.79
C GLU A 31 -5.91 -12.17 -12.66
N ILE A 32 -5.76 -12.88 -11.53
CA ILE A 32 -6.43 -14.17 -11.29
C ILE A 32 -7.68 -14.05 -10.41
N ASP A 33 -7.79 -13.00 -9.58
CA ASP A 33 -8.97 -12.78 -8.73
C ASP A 33 -10.13 -12.26 -9.59
N GLU A 34 -11.14 -13.09 -9.81
CA GLU A 34 -12.28 -12.79 -10.68
C GLU A 34 -13.01 -11.50 -10.29
N ASN A 35 -13.11 -11.19 -8.98
CA ASN A 35 -13.72 -9.94 -8.54
C ASN A 35 -12.86 -8.73 -8.95
N ALA A 36 -11.54 -8.85 -8.85
CA ALA A 36 -10.63 -7.79 -9.30
C ALA A 36 -10.66 -7.65 -10.84
N VAL A 37 -10.69 -8.76 -11.58
CA VAL A 37 -10.86 -8.78 -13.06
C VAL A 37 -12.12 -8.02 -13.47
N ASN A 38 -13.24 -8.25 -12.79
CA ASN A 38 -14.51 -7.59 -13.10
C ASN A 38 -14.44 -6.08 -12.84
N VAL A 39 -13.88 -5.67 -11.69
CA VAL A 39 -13.66 -4.24 -11.36
C VAL A 39 -12.71 -3.60 -12.37
N TYR A 40 -11.59 -4.26 -12.68
CA TYR A 40 -10.63 -3.76 -13.66
C TYR A 40 -11.27 -3.55 -15.03
N LYS A 41 -11.91 -4.59 -15.57
CA LYS A 41 -12.57 -4.55 -16.88
C LYS A 41 -13.61 -3.41 -16.96
N SER A 42 -14.41 -3.27 -15.92
CA SER A 42 -15.52 -2.29 -15.91
C SER A 42 -15.04 -0.84 -15.82
N ASN A 43 -13.87 -0.58 -15.20
CA ASN A 43 -13.31 0.76 -15.10
C ASN A 43 -12.35 1.11 -16.25
N TRP A 44 -11.57 0.13 -16.74
CA TRP A 44 -10.49 0.38 -17.71
C TRP A 44 -10.82 -0.15 -19.12
N GLY A 45 -11.91 -0.90 -19.29
CA GLY A 45 -12.36 -1.40 -20.61
C GLY A 45 -11.56 -2.59 -21.14
N ILE A 46 -10.50 -3.04 -20.44
CA ILE A 46 -9.67 -4.18 -20.81
C ILE A 46 -9.99 -5.33 -19.87
N LYS A 47 -10.20 -6.53 -20.41
CA LYS A 47 -10.32 -7.74 -19.61
C LYS A 47 -8.91 -8.27 -19.33
N PRO A 48 -8.44 -8.32 -18.06
CA PRO A 48 -7.17 -8.95 -17.75
C PRO A 48 -7.15 -10.42 -18.19
N GLU A 49 -6.02 -10.86 -18.70
CA GLU A 49 -5.69 -12.26 -18.85
C GLU A 49 -5.60 -12.92 -17.46
N GLY A 50 -5.76 -14.22 -17.39
CA GLY A 50 -5.72 -14.93 -16.11
C GLY A 50 -4.31 -15.12 -15.54
N ASP A 51 -3.98 -16.39 -15.28
CA ASP A 51 -2.72 -16.80 -14.67
C ASP A 51 -1.53 -16.55 -15.62
N ILE A 52 -0.52 -15.81 -15.15
CA ILE A 52 0.71 -15.51 -15.88
C ILE A 52 1.44 -16.79 -16.36
N THR A 53 1.32 -17.90 -15.63
CA THR A 53 1.96 -19.17 -16.00
C THR A 53 1.41 -19.77 -17.29
N THR A 54 0.22 -19.37 -17.70
CA THR A 54 -0.42 -19.86 -18.94
C THR A 54 0.10 -19.16 -20.19
N PHE A 55 0.63 -17.95 -20.09
CA PHE A 55 1.09 -17.17 -21.25
C PHE A 55 2.56 -16.75 -21.19
N ALA A 56 3.24 -16.99 -20.07
CA ALA A 56 4.69 -16.76 -19.92
C ALA A 56 5.34 -17.94 -19.17
N ASN A 57 5.83 -18.92 -19.90
CA ASN A 57 6.39 -20.15 -19.35
C ASN A 57 7.65 -20.62 -20.11
N GLU A 58 8.10 -21.85 -19.90
CA GLU A 58 9.28 -22.39 -20.57
C GLU A 58 9.15 -22.47 -22.09
N THR A 59 7.93 -22.74 -22.58
CA THR A 59 7.70 -23.05 -23.99
C THR A 59 7.32 -21.82 -24.82
N HIS A 60 6.73 -20.80 -24.21
CA HIS A 60 6.28 -19.59 -24.93
C HIS A 60 6.07 -18.39 -24.01
N VAL A 61 6.13 -17.21 -24.64
CA VAL A 61 5.75 -15.92 -24.06
C VAL A 61 4.76 -15.24 -25.00
N LYS A 62 3.46 -15.31 -24.68
CA LYS A 62 2.37 -14.72 -25.44
C LYS A 62 1.97 -13.36 -24.85
N VAL A 63 2.90 -12.41 -24.93
CA VAL A 63 2.73 -11.03 -24.44
C VAL A 63 3.00 -10.08 -25.60
N PRO A 64 2.17 -9.04 -25.84
CA PRO A 64 2.42 -8.07 -26.89
C PRO A 64 3.71 -7.28 -26.63
N ASP A 65 4.28 -6.70 -27.66
CA ASP A 65 5.44 -5.80 -27.54
C ASP A 65 5.03 -4.52 -26.80
N HIS A 66 5.87 -4.10 -25.88
CA HIS A 66 5.62 -2.97 -24.98
C HIS A 66 6.91 -2.27 -24.56
N ASP A 67 6.78 -1.01 -24.17
CA ASP A 67 7.89 -0.19 -23.71
C ASP A 67 8.14 -0.33 -22.21
N VAL A 68 7.07 -0.53 -21.44
CA VAL A 68 7.08 -0.57 -19.97
C VAL A 68 6.39 -1.83 -19.45
N LEU A 69 7.08 -2.58 -18.60
CA LEU A 69 6.52 -3.70 -17.85
C LEU A 69 6.34 -3.28 -16.40
N VAL A 70 5.12 -3.43 -15.87
CA VAL A 70 4.84 -3.19 -14.45
C VAL A 70 4.17 -4.38 -13.81
N GLY A 71 4.31 -4.52 -12.48
CA GLY A 71 3.63 -5.57 -11.75
C GLY A 71 3.88 -5.55 -10.24
N GLY A 72 2.83 -5.86 -9.48
CA GLY A 72 2.88 -6.08 -8.03
C GLY A 72 2.84 -7.56 -7.71
N PHE A 73 3.96 -8.26 -7.79
CA PHE A 73 4.01 -9.71 -7.65
C PHE A 73 4.03 -10.16 -6.17
N PRO A 74 3.48 -11.34 -5.84
CA PRO A 74 3.49 -11.86 -4.48
C PRO A 74 4.90 -12.27 -4.04
N CYS A 75 5.22 -12.06 -2.75
CA CYS A 75 6.47 -12.53 -2.16
C CYS A 75 6.42 -14.05 -2.00
N GLN A 76 7.22 -14.78 -2.78
CA GLN A 76 7.38 -16.22 -2.72
C GLN A 76 8.84 -16.59 -2.42
N PRO A 77 9.11 -17.64 -1.62
CA PRO A 77 10.47 -18.10 -1.39
C PRO A 77 11.07 -18.70 -2.68
N PHE A 78 12.33 -18.39 -2.93
CA PHE A 78 13.09 -18.95 -4.06
C PHE A 78 13.85 -20.22 -3.65
N SER A 79 14.24 -21.02 -4.63
CA SER A 79 15.03 -22.22 -4.39
C SER A 79 16.41 -21.87 -3.82
N LYS A 80 16.87 -22.57 -2.78
CA LYS A 80 18.18 -22.37 -2.15
C LYS A 80 19.26 -23.31 -2.71
N SER A 81 19.06 -23.93 -3.86
CA SER A 81 19.99 -24.93 -4.41
C SER A 81 21.10 -24.30 -5.24
N GLY A 82 22.23 -24.02 -4.59
CA GLY A 82 23.54 -23.83 -5.24
C GLY A 82 23.79 -22.48 -5.91
N PHE A 83 25.02 -22.32 -6.48
CA PHE A 83 25.42 -21.18 -7.30
C PHE A 83 24.89 -21.37 -8.72
N GLN A 84 23.62 -21.05 -8.97
CA GLN A 84 23.02 -21.05 -10.30
C GLN A 84 22.86 -19.60 -10.83
N ARG A 85 22.58 -19.46 -12.13
CA ARG A 85 22.20 -18.14 -12.68
C ARG A 85 20.87 -17.68 -12.07
N GLY A 86 20.67 -16.38 -11.93
CA GLY A 86 19.49 -15.81 -11.25
C GLY A 86 18.14 -16.32 -11.80
N MET A 87 18.05 -16.56 -13.13
CA MET A 87 16.87 -17.16 -13.77
C MET A 87 16.58 -18.59 -13.26
N ASP A 88 17.62 -19.43 -13.09
CA ASP A 88 17.45 -20.82 -12.65
C ASP A 88 17.03 -20.89 -11.16
N GLU A 89 17.55 -19.97 -10.33
CA GLU A 89 17.15 -19.86 -8.91
C GLU A 89 15.70 -19.37 -8.76
N ALA A 90 15.22 -18.51 -9.67
CA ALA A 90 13.86 -18.02 -9.68
C ALA A 90 12.84 -19.04 -10.23
N ARG A 91 13.29 -20.12 -10.88
CA ARG A 91 12.43 -21.13 -11.52
C ARG A 91 11.38 -21.68 -10.54
N GLY A 92 10.15 -21.77 -11.00
CA GLY A 92 9.00 -22.22 -10.19
C GLY A 92 8.34 -21.13 -9.35
N THR A 93 8.81 -19.89 -9.42
CA THR A 93 8.17 -18.72 -8.81
C THR A 93 7.48 -17.85 -9.85
N LEU A 94 6.54 -17.03 -9.44
CA LEU A 94 5.90 -16.06 -10.35
C LEU A 94 6.87 -14.98 -10.85
N PHE A 95 7.93 -14.69 -10.12
CA PHE A 95 9.00 -13.80 -10.60
C PHE A 95 9.74 -14.41 -11.81
N TRP A 96 9.88 -15.73 -11.88
CA TRP A 96 10.47 -16.39 -13.05
C TRP A 96 9.64 -16.13 -14.32
N ASN A 97 8.30 -16.17 -14.21
CA ASN A 97 7.43 -15.86 -15.36
C ASN A 97 7.61 -14.39 -15.82
N ILE A 98 7.75 -13.44 -14.86
CA ILE A 98 8.10 -12.05 -15.16
C ILE A 98 9.45 -11.97 -15.90
N ALA A 99 10.46 -12.68 -15.39
CA ALA A 99 11.80 -12.70 -15.98
C ALA A 99 11.79 -13.26 -17.40
N ARG A 100 10.97 -14.27 -17.70
CA ARG A 100 10.75 -14.79 -19.07
C ARG A 100 10.17 -13.73 -20.01
N ILE A 101 9.22 -12.92 -19.54
CA ILE A 101 8.69 -11.80 -20.34
C ILE A 101 9.79 -10.76 -20.59
N ILE A 102 10.59 -10.43 -19.58
CA ILE A 102 11.69 -9.48 -19.68
C ILE A 102 12.74 -9.95 -20.69
N GLU A 103 13.13 -11.23 -20.62
CA GLU A 103 14.11 -11.84 -21.52
C GLU A 103 13.65 -11.81 -22.98
N GLU A 104 12.38 -12.13 -23.24
CA GLU A 104 11.80 -12.23 -24.57
C GLU A 104 11.47 -10.85 -25.16
N LYS A 105 10.76 -10.01 -24.39
CA LYS A 105 10.18 -8.73 -24.85
C LYS A 105 11.12 -7.54 -24.68
N LYS A 106 12.04 -7.59 -23.74
CA LYS A 106 13.04 -6.56 -23.50
C LYS A 106 12.47 -5.15 -23.40
N PRO A 107 11.47 -4.90 -22.53
CA PRO A 107 10.90 -3.56 -22.36
C PRO A 107 11.99 -2.54 -22.00
N LYS A 108 11.75 -1.25 -22.28
CA LYS A 108 12.68 -0.16 -21.93
C LYS A 108 12.77 0.05 -20.43
N ILE A 109 11.63 -0.07 -19.75
CA ILE A 109 11.52 0.09 -18.30
C ILE A 109 10.80 -1.12 -17.70
N VAL A 110 11.31 -1.58 -16.57
CA VAL A 110 10.65 -2.53 -15.67
C VAL A 110 10.47 -1.86 -14.32
N LEU A 111 9.22 -1.74 -13.86
CA LEU A 111 8.89 -1.20 -12.54
C LEU A 111 8.03 -2.20 -11.78
N LEU A 112 8.65 -2.91 -10.85
CA LEU A 112 7.96 -3.91 -10.02
C LEU A 112 7.75 -3.37 -8.60
N GLU A 113 6.65 -3.79 -7.97
CA GLU A 113 6.32 -3.43 -6.59
C GLU A 113 6.23 -4.68 -5.71
N ASN A 114 6.65 -4.52 -4.46
CA ASN A 114 6.43 -5.54 -3.45
C ASN A 114 6.32 -4.92 -2.05
N VAL A 115 5.92 -5.73 -1.06
CA VAL A 115 5.93 -5.31 0.34
C VAL A 115 7.37 -5.05 0.81
N ARG A 116 7.55 -4.08 1.73
CA ARG A 116 8.88 -3.69 2.25
C ARG A 116 9.71 -4.88 2.70
N ASN A 117 9.07 -5.93 3.21
CA ASN A 117 9.75 -7.08 3.81
C ASN A 117 10.59 -7.89 2.81
N ILE A 118 10.33 -7.82 1.50
CA ILE A 118 11.15 -8.51 0.49
C ILE A 118 12.60 -8.03 0.47
N ALA A 119 12.84 -6.78 0.84
CA ALA A 119 14.18 -6.21 1.00
C ALA A 119 14.72 -6.33 2.44
N GLY A 120 14.02 -7.05 3.30
CA GLY A 120 14.43 -7.29 4.68
C GLY A 120 15.42 -8.47 4.81
N PRO A 121 16.10 -8.59 5.97
CA PRO A 121 17.14 -9.62 6.18
C PRO A 121 16.67 -11.05 5.92
N ARG A 122 15.37 -11.35 6.15
CA ARG A 122 14.80 -12.69 5.94
C ARG A 122 14.66 -13.07 4.48
N HIS A 123 14.59 -12.10 3.58
CA HIS A 123 14.39 -12.27 2.13
C HIS A 123 15.58 -11.71 1.33
N LYS A 124 16.75 -11.62 1.97
CA LYS A 124 17.96 -11.12 1.29
C LYS A 124 18.31 -11.95 0.06
N HIS A 125 18.15 -13.26 0.13
CA HIS A 125 18.42 -14.16 -0.99
C HIS A 125 17.48 -13.85 -2.17
N GLU A 126 16.18 -13.76 -1.93
CA GLU A 126 15.19 -13.43 -2.95
C GLU A 126 15.47 -12.06 -3.59
N TRP A 127 15.81 -11.08 -2.77
CA TRP A 127 16.20 -9.75 -3.25
C TRP A 127 17.43 -9.80 -4.17
N ASP A 128 18.49 -10.47 -3.73
CA ASP A 128 19.73 -10.60 -4.49
C ASP A 128 19.50 -11.35 -5.83
N VAL A 129 18.63 -12.36 -5.86
CA VAL A 129 18.26 -13.09 -7.08
C VAL A 129 17.50 -12.18 -8.04
N ILE A 130 16.53 -11.41 -7.58
CA ILE A 130 15.76 -10.47 -8.43
C ILE A 130 16.70 -9.46 -9.09
N ILE A 131 17.55 -8.80 -8.30
CA ILE A 131 18.49 -7.78 -8.82
C ILE A 131 19.46 -8.40 -9.81
N ARG A 132 20.03 -9.57 -9.51
CA ARG A 132 20.95 -10.28 -10.40
C ARG A 132 20.27 -10.66 -11.72
N THR A 133 19.08 -11.23 -11.67
CA THR A 133 18.30 -11.61 -12.87
C THR A 133 18.05 -10.41 -13.79
N LEU A 134 17.68 -9.26 -13.23
CA LEU A 134 17.50 -8.05 -14.04
C LEU A 134 18.80 -7.58 -14.68
N ARG A 135 19.92 -7.61 -13.94
CA ARG A 135 21.25 -7.23 -14.47
C ARG A 135 21.74 -8.18 -15.57
N GLU A 136 21.55 -9.49 -15.39
CA GLU A 136 21.88 -10.52 -16.40
C GLU A 136 21.06 -10.34 -17.68
N ASN A 137 19.85 -9.79 -17.58
CA ASN A 137 19.01 -9.43 -18.73
C ASN A 137 19.34 -8.05 -19.33
N GLY A 138 20.43 -7.40 -18.90
CA GLY A 138 20.90 -6.12 -19.44
C GLY A 138 20.17 -4.89 -18.90
N TYR A 139 19.67 -4.97 -17.66
CA TYR A 139 19.04 -3.82 -17.00
C TYR A 139 19.94 -3.19 -15.94
N ARG A 140 19.94 -1.87 -15.92
CA ARG A 140 20.51 -1.06 -14.85
C ARG A 140 19.51 -0.94 -13.71
N VAL A 141 19.84 -1.45 -12.54
CA VAL A 141 18.97 -1.47 -11.35
C VAL A 141 19.80 -1.35 -10.08
N SER A 142 19.33 -0.55 -9.11
CA SER A 142 19.98 -0.42 -7.81
C SER A 142 19.75 -1.66 -6.95
N SER A 143 20.81 -2.13 -6.27
CA SER A 143 20.71 -3.16 -5.22
C SER A 143 20.17 -2.57 -3.91
N THR A 144 20.27 -1.24 -3.74
CA THR A 144 19.65 -0.54 -2.61
C THR A 144 18.14 -0.46 -2.81
N PRO A 145 17.33 -0.91 -1.83
CA PRO A 145 15.88 -0.89 -1.96
C PRO A 145 15.31 0.53 -2.07
N PHE A 146 14.50 0.78 -3.08
CA PHE A 146 13.77 2.03 -3.25
C PHE A 146 12.43 1.95 -2.52
N ILE A 147 12.40 2.43 -1.26
CA ILE A 147 11.22 2.36 -0.39
C ILE A 147 10.48 3.69 -0.46
N VAL A 148 9.20 3.63 -0.81
CA VAL A 148 8.32 4.80 -0.95
C VAL A 148 6.99 4.56 -0.24
N SER A 149 6.41 5.64 0.29
CA SER A 149 5.10 5.61 0.93
C SER A 149 4.28 6.86 0.55
N PRO A 150 2.96 6.75 0.33
CA PRO A 150 2.11 7.87 -0.10
C PRO A 150 2.22 9.12 0.76
N HIS A 151 2.36 8.96 2.09
CA HIS A 151 2.45 10.10 3.02
C HIS A 151 3.76 10.88 2.92
N GLN A 152 4.77 10.35 2.24
CA GLN A 152 6.05 11.02 2.00
C GLN A 152 6.00 11.95 0.78
N ILE A 153 4.97 11.84 -0.04
CA ILE A 153 4.75 12.67 -1.23
C ILE A 153 3.80 13.80 -0.84
N ARG A 154 4.09 15.03 -1.27
CA ARG A 154 3.22 16.17 -1.05
C ARG A 154 1.85 15.96 -1.71
N ARG A 155 0.80 16.54 -1.13
CA ARG A 155 -0.57 16.45 -1.64
C ARG A 155 -0.70 16.93 -3.09
N ASP A 156 -0.09 18.06 -3.40
CA ASP A 156 -0.09 18.67 -4.73
C ASP A 156 0.65 17.85 -5.79
N PHE A 157 1.40 16.83 -5.40
CA PHE A 157 2.04 15.84 -6.26
C PHE A 157 1.34 14.47 -6.24
N GLY A 158 0.13 14.39 -5.72
CA GLY A 158 -0.66 13.14 -5.67
C GLY A 158 -0.40 12.30 -4.42
N GLY A 159 0.30 12.84 -3.41
CA GLY A 159 0.45 12.17 -2.10
C GLY A 159 -0.87 11.99 -1.38
N ARG A 160 -0.90 11.03 -0.45
CA ARG A 160 -2.10 10.69 0.34
C ARG A 160 -1.74 10.50 1.81
N PRO A 161 -2.65 10.82 2.75
CA PRO A 161 -2.43 10.66 4.19
C PRO A 161 -2.49 9.19 4.62
N GLN A 162 -1.62 8.36 4.06
CA GLN A 162 -1.52 6.94 4.37
C GLN A 162 -0.06 6.50 4.49
N VAL A 163 0.30 5.83 5.59
CA VAL A 163 1.58 5.13 5.71
C VAL A 163 1.44 3.76 5.07
N ARG A 164 2.01 3.62 3.87
CA ARG A 164 2.03 2.38 3.10
C ARG A 164 3.40 2.21 2.44
N GLU A 165 4.37 1.76 3.20
CA GLU A 165 5.72 1.53 2.67
C GLU A 165 5.72 0.35 1.69
N ARG A 166 6.26 0.60 0.50
CA ARG A 166 6.47 -0.41 -0.55
C ARG A 166 7.86 -0.29 -1.12
N VAL A 167 8.42 -1.42 -1.51
CA VAL A 167 9.66 -1.46 -2.28
C VAL A 167 9.32 -1.41 -3.75
N LEU A 168 9.96 -0.50 -4.46
CA LEU A 168 9.91 -0.42 -5.91
C LEU A 168 11.26 -0.87 -6.49
N ILE A 169 11.18 -1.76 -7.47
CA ILE A 169 12.34 -2.23 -8.25
C ILE A 169 12.27 -1.52 -9.59
N ALA A 170 13.09 -0.48 -9.73
CA ALA A 170 13.08 0.45 -10.87
C ALA A 170 14.29 0.17 -11.75
N ALA A 171 14.08 -0.51 -12.87
CA ALA A 171 15.10 -0.98 -13.79
C ALA A 171 14.92 -0.40 -15.20
N THR A 172 16.01 0.05 -15.82
CA THR A 172 16.05 0.61 -17.18
C THR A 172 16.99 -0.21 -18.04
N ARG A 173 16.53 -0.59 -19.23
CA ARG A 173 17.32 -1.39 -20.16
C ARG A 173 18.50 -0.59 -20.69
N LEU A 174 19.70 -1.18 -20.63
CA LEU A 174 20.89 -0.62 -21.23
C LEU A 174 20.82 -0.71 -22.77
N PRO A 175 21.29 0.30 -23.51
CA PRO A 175 21.42 0.23 -24.95
C PRO A 175 22.31 -0.96 -25.38
N LYS A 176 22.00 -1.58 -26.53
CA LYS A 176 22.73 -2.74 -27.02
C LYS A 176 24.21 -2.36 -27.27
N GLY A 177 25.12 -3.15 -26.73
CA GLY A 177 26.56 -2.91 -26.83
C GLY A 177 27.12 -1.93 -25.80
N THR A 178 26.32 -1.39 -24.92
CA THR A 178 26.81 -0.57 -23.78
C THR A 178 27.57 -1.47 -22.82
N ARG A 179 28.86 -1.16 -22.65
CA ARG A 179 29.70 -1.73 -21.59
C ARG A 179 29.70 -0.84 -20.35
N ASP A 180 28.63 -0.07 -20.15
CA ASP A 180 28.51 0.74 -18.93
C ASP A 180 28.45 -0.18 -17.73
N LEU A 181 29.54 -0.14 -17.00
CA LEU A 181 29.76 -0.99 -15.84
C LEU A 181 29.04 -0.45 -14.58
N ASN A 182 28.44 0.74 -14.66
CA ASN A 182 27.68 1.25 -13.53
C ASN A 182 26.25 0.66 -13.49
N LEU A 183 26.19 -0.63 -13.17
CA LEU A 183 24.95 -1.35 -12.93
C LEU A 183 24.29 -0.96 -11.60
N GLU A 184 24.97 -0.13 -10.78
CA GLU A 184 24.50 0.34 -9.48
C GLU A 184 24.19 1.84 -9.54
N PRO A 185 23.04 2.23 -10.10
CA PRO A 185 22.62 3.63 -10.11
C PRO A 185 22.21 4.09 -8.71
N GLY A 186 22.30 5.38 -8.46
CA GLY A 186 21.60 5.97 -7.32
C GLY A 186 20.10 5.70 -7.39
N LEU A 187 19.42 5.80 -6.25
CA LEU A 187 17.96 5.70 -6.22
C LEU A 187 17.32 6.83 -7.01
N PRO A 188 16.14 6.61 -7.65
CA PRO A 188 15.37 7.69 -8.24
C PRO A 188 15.09 8.78 -7.19
N ASN A 189 15.29 10.04 -7.55
CA ASN A 189 15.14 11.15 -6.60
C ASN A 189 13.71 11.70 -6.61
N LEU A 190 12.97 11.42 -5.53
CA LEU A 190 11.67 12.03 -5.29
C LEU A 190 11.85 13.45 -4.72
N LYS A 191 12.23 14.43 -5.56
CA LYS A 191 12.56 15.80 -5.15
C LYS A 191 11.46 16.46 -4.28
N TRP A 192 10.21 16.23 -4.65
CA TRP A 192 9.01 16.71 -3.98
C TRP A 192 8.71 16.04 -2.64
N ALA A 193 9.37 14.94 -2.31
CA ALA A 193 9.22 14.30 -1.01
C ALA A 193 10.01 14.99 0.11
N LYS A 194 10.95 15.91 -0.22
CA LYS A 194 11.93 16.45 0.73
C LYS A 194 11.92 17.97 0.88
N ALA A 195 11.40 18.72 -0.10
CA ALA A 195 11.41 20.17 -0.04
C ALA A 195 10.25 20.68 0.80
N ASP A 196 10.51 21.39 1.89
CA ASP A 196 9.56 22.12 2.75
C ASP A 196 8.29 21.35 3.18
N TRP A 197 8.33 20.01 3.09
CA TRP A 197 7.22 19.15 3.42
C TRP A 197 7.58 18.19 4.55
N SER A 198 6.78 18.21 5.60
CA SER A 198 6.79 17.22 6.67
C SER A 198 5.55 16.33 6.60
N HIS A 199 5.73 15.02 6.76
CA HIS A 199 4.59 14.11 6.92
C HIS A 199 3.74 14.42 8.17
N ASN A 200 4.23 15.29 9.08
CA ASN A 200 3.45 15.81 10.20
C ASN A 200 2.45 16.91 9.77
N ASP A 201 2.58 17.46 8.55
CA ASP A 201 1.67 18.47 8.02
C ASP A 201 0.36 17.86 7.48
N TRP A 202 0.27 16.53 7.44
CA TRP A 202 -0.98 15.87 7.13
C TRP A 202 -2.02 16.11 8.23
N ASP A 203 -3.19 16.54 7.79
CA ASP A 203 -4.43 16.57 8.56
C ASP A 203 -5.43 15.68 7.81
N LEU A 204 -5.83 14.57 8.44
CA LEU A 204 -6.65 13.58 7.75
C LEU A 204 -7.95 14.16 7.22
N GLU A 205 -8.65 14.97 8.02
CA GLU A 205 -9.95 15.48 7.64
C GLU A 205 -9.90 16.57 6.56
N LYS A 206 -8.83 17.36 6.60
CA LYS A 206 -8.58 18.38 5.59
C LYS A 206 -8.11 17.77 4.26
N HIS A 207 -7.35 16.69 4.31
CA HIS A 207 -6.67 16.14 3.16
C HIS A 207 -7.28 14.84 2.61
N LEU A 208 -8.15 14.19 3.38
CA LEU A 208 -9.02 13.10 2.94
C LEU A 208 -10.47 13.54 3.13
N PRO A 209 -11.17 14.01 2.08
CA PRO A 209 -12.58 14.38 2.20
C PRO A 209 -13.40 13.19 2.70
N LEU A 210 -13.84 13.27 3.96
CA LEU A 210 -14.70 12.24 4.54
C LEU A 210 -16.12 12.38 3.99
N GLU A 211 -16.74 11.23 3.65
CA GLU A 211 -18.08 11.21 3.09
C GLU A 211 -19.14 11.61 4.10
N ARG A 212 -20.11 12.41 3.65
CA ARG A 212 -21.33 12.67 4.39
C ARG A 212 -22.29 11.50 4.18
N ILE A 213 -22.35 10.60 5.15
CA ILE A 213 -23.19 9.42 5.07
C ILE A 213 -24.63 9.81 5.36
N SER A 214 -25.46 9.90 4.34
CA SER A 214 -26.86 10.29 4.41
C SER A 214 -27.83 9.11 4.52
N LYS A 215 -27.51 7.97 3.88
CA LYS A 215 -28.37 6.79 3.86
C LYS A 215 -28.21 5.97 5.14
N SER A 216 -29.33 5.49 5.70
CA SER A 216 -29.34 4.69 6.92
C SER A 216 -28.59 3.35 6.79
N SER A 217 -28.66 2.70 5.62
CA SER A 217 -27.96 1.46 5.32
C SER A 217 -26.42 1.65 5.30
N GLU A 218 -25.93 2.74 4.70
CA GLU A 218 -24.50 3.07 4.68
C GLU A 218 -24.02 3.47 6.08
N ARG A 219 -24.85 4.13 6.88
CA ARG A 219 -24.52 4.44 8.29
C ARG A 219 -24.29 3.18 9.10
N SER A 220 -25.14 2.15 8.91
CA SER A 220 -25.03 0.90 9.66
C SER A 220 -23.74 0.13 9.33
N SER A 221 -23.27 0.16 8.08
CA SER A 221 -22.08 -0.59 7.65
C SER A 221 -20.76 -0.01 8.21
N VAL A 222 -20.69 1.30 8.44
CA VAL A 222 -19.48 1.99 8.95
C VAL A 222 -19.57 2.41 10.40
N ALA A 223 -20.76 2.35 11.01
CA ALA A 223 -20.97 2.75 12.40
C ALA A 223 -20.18 1.85 13.37
N LEU A 224 -19.78 2.42 14.48
CA LEU A 224 -19.28 1.66 15.62
C LEU A 224 -20.48 1.05 16.36
N SER A 225 -20.35 -0.20 16.80
CA SER A 225 -21.31 -0.81 17.70
C SER A 225 -21.27 -0.12 19.08
N GLU A 226 -22.32 -0.27 19.87
CA GLU A 226 -22.33 0.29 21.24
C GLU A 226 -21.25 -0.36 22.11
N GLU A 227 -20.97 -1.64 21.89
CA GLU A 227 -19.88 -2.35 22.56
C GLU A 227 -18.52 -1.75 22.21
N GLU A 228 -18.26 -1.44 20.92
CA GLU A 228 -17.02 -0.79 20.50
C GLU A 228 -16.88 0.61 21.08
N LYS A 229 -17.96 1.36 21.17
CA LYS A 229 -17.98 2.67 21.83
C LYS A 229 -17.66 2.54 23.31
N LEU A 230 -18.20 1.51 23.98
CA LEU A 230 -17.92 1.22 25.39
C LEU A 230 -16.41 0.97 25.61
N TRP A 231 -15.78 0.15 24.77
CA TRP A 231 -14.33 -0.09 24.86
C TRP A 231 -13.53 1.19 24.67
N ILE A 232 -13.93 2.03 23.72
CA ILE A 232 -13.26 3.31 23.45
C ILE A 232 -13.48 4.28 24.62
N ASP A 233 -14.70 4.37 25.18
CA ASP A 233 -15.00 5.23 26.32
C ASP A 233 -14.15 4.87 27.56
N ALA A 234 -13.97 3.57 27.84
CA ALA A 234 -13.12 3.13 28.94
C ALA A 234 -11.65 3.59 28.75
N TRP A 235 -11.10 3.38 27.56
CA TRP A 235 -9.74 3.81 27.26
C TRP A 235 -9.59 5.34 27.11
N ASP A 236 -10.64 6.05 26.68
CA ASP A 236 -10.66 7.51 26.69
C ASP A 236 -10.57 8.07 28.13
N GLU A 237 -11.32 7.49 29.04
CA GLU A 237 -11.22 7.84 30.45
C GLU A 237 -9.82 7.53 31.01
N PHE A 238 -9.24 6.36 30.68
CA PHE A 238 -7.87 6.03 31.06
C PHE A 238 -6.88 7.10 30.58
N VAL A 239 -6.95 7.52 29.33
CA VAL A 239 -6.09 8.57 28.77
C VAL A 239 -6.23 9.86 29.56
N ARG A 240 -7.48 10.30 29.83
CA ARG A 240 -7.77 11.55 30.53
C ARG A 240 -7.31 11.53 31.99
N ILE A 241 -7.50 10.42 32.72
CA ILE A 241 -7.10 10.37 34.13
C ILE A 241 -5.58 10.37 34.31
N ILE A 242 -4.83 9.72 33.40
CA ILE A 242 -3.36 9.75 33.44
C ILE A 242 -2.85 11.16 33.11
N ARG A 243 -3.44 11.83 32.10
CA ARG A 243 -2.98 13.15 31.65
C ARG A 243 -3.40 14.31 32.54
N LYS A 244 -4.42 14.12 33.37
CA LYS A 244 -4.96 15.18 34.24
C LYS A 244 -3.98 15.66 35.29
N ASP A 245 -3.06 14.80 35.71
CA ASP A 245 -2.06 15.10 36.73
C ASP A 245 -0.66 15.01 36.07
N GLU A 246 0.01 16.16 35.95
CA GLU A 246 1.38 16.24 35.43
C GLU A 246 2.37 15.33 36.18
N LYS A 247 2.09 15.04 37.48
CA LYS A 247 2.87 14.12 38.30
C LYS A 247 2.82 12.67 37.78
N ASN A 248 1.76 12.29 37.02
CA ASN A 248 1.64 10.96 36.44
C ASN A 248 2.55 10.76 35.22
N GLY A 249 3.17 11.82 34.73
CA GLY A 249 4.03 11.75 33.54
C GLY A 249 3.25 11.53 32.22
N PRO A 250 3.96 11.32 31.13
CA PRO A 250 3.36 11.03 29.85
C PRO A 250 2.78 9.62 29.78
N LEU A 251 1.79 9.42 28.92
CA LEU A 251 1.30 8.07 28.58
C LEU A 251 2.47 7.19 28.08
N PRO A 252 2.53 5.90 28.46
CA PRO A 252 3.64 5.04 28.12
C PRO A 252 3.81 4.84 26.62
N SER A 253 5.06 4.79 26.17
CA SER A 253 5.43 4.54 24.77
C SER A 253 5.39 3.04 24.41
N PHE A 254 5.14 2.17 25.36
CA PHE A 254 4.99 0.73 25.17
C PHE A 254 3.51 0.30 25.21
N PRO A 255 3.15 -0.85 24.63
CA PRO A 255 1.78 -1.37 24.71
C PRO A 255 1.35 -1.69 26.13
N ILE A 256 0.22 -1.15 26.55
CA ILE A 256 -0.41 -1.45 27.83
C ILE A 256 -1.14 -2.80 27.71
N TRP A 257 -0.85 -3.71 28.65
CA TRP A 257 -1.48 -5.00 28.80
C TRP A 257 -2.11 -5.10 30.18
N VAL A 258 -3.38 -4.79 30.29
CA VAL A 258 -4.10 -4.82 31.58
C VAL A 258 -4.07 -6.20 32.23
N ASP A 259 -4.07 -7.27 31.42
CA ASP A 259 -3.96 -8.65 31.88
C ASP A 259 -2.64 -8.95 32.65
N ALA A 260 -1.63 -8.10 32.51
CA ALA A 260 -0.35 -8.21 33.22
C ALA A 260 -0.35 -7.43 34.56
N TRP A 261 -1.35 -6.61 34.84
CA TRP A 261 -1.43 -5.83 36.06
C TRP A 261 -1.77 -6.70 37.27
N PRO A 262 -1.16 -6.48 38.45
CA PRO A 262 -1.33 -7.33 39.63
C PRO A 262 -2.78 -7.66 40.00
N PRO A 263 -3.75 -6.72 39.97
CA PRO A 263 -5.13 -7.03 40.34
C PRO A 263 -5.82 -8.02 39.41
N ILE A 264 -5.38 -8.13 38.16
CA ILE A 264 -5.96 -9.04 37.15
C ILE A 264 -5.12 -10.30 37.03
N GLY A 265 -3.79 -10.17 36.87
CA GLY A 265 -2.82 -11.26 36.98
C GLY A 265 -3.02 -12.43 36.00
N LEU A 266 -3.70 -12.22 34.87
CA LEU A 266 -3.93 -13.26 33.85
C LEU A 266 -2.65 -13.58 33.04
N ILE A 267 -1.75 -12.61 32.92
CA ILE A 267 -0.43 -12.80 32.29
C ILE A 267 0.63 -12.62 33.37
N LYS A 268 1.27 -13.74 33.74
CA LYS A 268 2.32 -13.75 34.76
C LYS A 268 3.71 -13.75 34.14
N TYR A 269 4.67 -13.12 34.83
CA TYR A 269 6.08 -13.24 34.49
C TYR A 269 6.52 -14.70 34.59
N SER A 270 7.35 -15.13 33.64
CA SER A 270 8.04 -16.42 33.66
C SER A 270 9.36 -16.27 32.90
N SER A 271 10.43 -16.80 33.45
CA SER A 271 11.74 -16.86 32.81
C SER A 271 11.77 -17.72 31.53
N SER A 272 10.76 -18.57 31.32
CA SER A 272 10.59 -19.35 30.09
C SER A 272 10.00 -18.55 28.91
N LEU A 273 9.52 -17.34 29.15
CA LEU A 273 8.99 -16.47 28.10
C LEU A 273 10.12 -15.79 27.33
N PRO A 274 9.92 -15.46 26.04
CA PRO A 274 10.89 -14.64 25.30
C PRO A 274 11.17 -13.30 26.02
N ASP A 275 12.42 -12.82 25.96
CA ASP A 275 12.89 -11.64 26.70
C ASP A 275 12.03 -10.39 26.44
N TRP A 276 11.64 -10.14 25.20
CA TRP A 276 10.76 -9.02 24.87
C TRP A 276 9.41 -9.08 25.58
N LYS A 277 8.88 -10.29 25.82
CA LYS A 277 7.60 -10.46 26.52
C LYS A 277 7.75 -10.28 28.02
N GLN A 278 8.87 -10.76 28.58
CA GLN A 278 9.23 -10.51 29.98
C GLN A 278 9.36 -9.00 30.24
N ASP A 279 10.08 -8.28 29.36
CA ASP A 279 10.26 -6.82 29.45
C ASP A 279 8.90 -6.09 29.43
N PHE A 280 7.97 -6.47 28.53
CA PHE A 280 6.65 -5.86 28.49
C PHE A 280 5.81 -6.15 29.72
N ILE A 281 5.87 -7.36 30.31
CA ILE A 281 5.19 -7.68 31.53
C ILE A 281 5.70 -6.82 32.67
N ASN A 282 7.01 -6.74 32.85
CA ASN A 282 7.64 -5.94 33.88
C ASN A 282 7.27 -4.45 33.77
N LYS A 283 7.36 -3.89 32.56
CA LYS A 283 6.97 -2.50 32.30
C LYS A 283 5.51 -2.22 32.65
N ASN A 284 4.61 -3.16 32.34
CA ASN A 284 3.20 -3.03 32.66
C ASN A 284 2.92 -3.13 34.17
N GLN A 285 3.61 -4.00 34.87
CA GLN A 285 3.52 -4.11 36.33
C GLN A 285 4.02 -2.84 37.02
N SER A 286 5.23 -2.39 36.69
CA SER A 286 5.80 -1.15 37.22
C SER A 286 4.95 0.09 36.91
N PHE A 287 4.33 0.15 35.71
CA PHE A 287 3.41 1.22 35.36
C PHE A 287 2.16 1.19 36.25
N TYR A 288 1.57 0.01 36.49
CA TYR A 288 0.44 -0.11 37.41
C TYR A 288 0.82 0.31 38.84
N GLU A 289 1.91 -0.19 39.38
CA GLU A 289 2.41 0.13 40.72
C GLU A 289 2.62 1.64 40.91
N ALA A 290 3.24 2.31 39.93
CA ALA A 290 3.44 3.75 39.97
C ALA A 290 2.14 4.57 39.97
N HIS A 291 1.04 4.00 39.47
CA HIS A 291 -0.25 4.68 39.33
C HIS A 291 -1.39 3.93 40.04
N GLU A 292 -1.08 3.04 40.98
CA GLU A 292 -1.99 2.09 41.61
C GLU A 292 -3.33 2.70 42.00
N LYS A 293 -3.29 3.77 42.81
CA LYS A 293 -4.48 4.40 43.33
C LYS A 293 -5.48 4.87 42.27
N ILE A 294 -5.00 5.42 41.18
CA ILE A 294 -5.82 5.96 40.11
C ILE A 294 -6.29 4.85 39.17
N LEU A 295 -5.40 3.91 38.86
CA LEU A 295 -5.71 2.78 37.99
C LEU A 295 -6.65 1.77 38.64
N HIS A 296 -6.52 1.53 39.96
CA HIS A 296 -7.42 0.67 40.68
C HIS A 296 -8.86 1.23 40.69
N LYS A 297 -9.00 2.55 40.85
CA LYS A 297 -10.29 3.24 40.74
C LYS A 297 -10.92 3.09 39.38
N TRP A 298 -10.13 3.25 38.35
CA TRP A 298 -10.57 3.07 36.95
C TRP A 298 -10.95 1.61 36.68
N LEU A 299 -10.16 0.63 37.08
CA LEU A 299 -10.47 -0.79 36.98
C LEU A 299 -11.79 -1.13 37.67
N THR A 300 -12.00 -0.67 38.92
CA THR A 300 -13.22 -0.91 39.68
C THR A 300 -14.47 -0.34 38.95
N LYS A 301 -14.34 0.87 38.39
CA LYS A 301 -15.43 1.49 37.62
C LYS A 301 -15.80 0.69 36.37
N TRP A 302 -14.81 0.10 35.69
CA TRP A 302 -14.98 -0.65 34.46
C TRP A 302 -14.99 -2.17 34.68
N ASN A 303 -15.42 -2.61 35.89
CA ASN A 303 -15.54 -4.02 36.26
C ASN A 303 -14.30 -4.84 35.88
N PHE A 304 -13.08 -4.33 36.14
CA PHE A 304 -11.81 -4.95 35.81
C PHE A 304 -11.68 -5.39 34.35
N LEU A 305 -12.45 -4.80 33.45
CA LEU A 305 -12.56 -5.12 32.03
C LEU A 305 -12.96 -6.59 31.77
N GLU A 306 -13.63 -7.26 32.68
CA GLU A 306 -14.03 -8.68 32.60
C GLU A 306 -14.82 -8.95 31.31
N ASP A 307 -15.75 -8.03 30.96
CA ASP A 307 -16.58 -8.14 29.74
C ASP A 307 -15.85 -7.75 28.46
N PHE A 308 -14.59 -7.30 28.54
CA PHE A 308 -13.81 -6.91 27.35
C PHE A 308 -13.08 -8.13 26.78
N PRO A 309 -13.12 -8.35 25.46
CA PRO A 309 -12.30 -9.36 24.83
C PRO A 309 -10.81 -9.15 25.12
N PRO A 310 -9.96 -10.19 25.18
CA PRO A 310 -8.54 -10.04 25.49
C PRO A 310 -7.79 -9.02 24.62
N SER A 311 -8.21 -8.87 23.36
CA SER A 311 -7.64 -7.86 22.45
C SER A 311 -8.09 -6.43 22.81
N ARG A 312 -9.16 -6.24 23.58
CA ARG A 312 -9.65 -4.92 24.01
C ARG A 312 -9.13 -4.51 25.38
N ARG A 313 -8.48 -5.42 26.09
CA ARG A 313 -7.71 -5.16 27.33
C ARG A 313 -6.26 -4.75 27.06
N LYS A 314 -5.92 -4.51 25.77
CA LYS A 314 -4.60 -4.05 25.31
C LYS A 314 -4.75 -2.72 24.58
N PHE A 315 -3.85 -1.78 24.89
CA PHE A 315 -3.89 -0.43 24.37
C PHE A 315 -2.51 0.08 23.99
N GLU A 316 -2.40 0.77 22.88
CA GLU A 316 -1.17 1.35 22.37
C GLU A 316 -1.39 2.82 22.02
N TRP A 317 -0.75 3.71 22.77
CA TRP A 317 -0.84 5.15 22.57
C TRP A 317 0.27 5.65 21.66
N GLN A 318 -0.08 6.17 20.50
CA GLN A 318 0.82 6.79 19.54
C GLN A 318 0.33 8.19 19.14
N ALA A 319 -0.54 8.79 19.94
CA ALA A 319 -1.18 10.05 19.61
C ALA A 319 -0.54 11.29 20.28
N GLN A 320 0.64 11.12 20.90
CA GLN A 320 1.39 12.22 21.51
C GLN A 320 0.54 13.11 22.43
N ASN A 321 0.31 14.37 22.03
CA ASN A 321 -0.38 15.39 22.83
C ASN A 321 -1.90 15.42 22.66
N ALA A 322 -2.50 14.44 21.96
CA ALA A 322 -3.95 14.36 21.84
C ALA A 322 -4.61 14.30 23.24
N GLU A 323 -5.67 15.07 23.47
CA GLU A 323 -6.31 15.18 24.79
C GLU A 323 -7.29 14.04 25.07
N THR A 324 -7.90 13.51 24.04
CA THR A 324 -8.93 12.47 24.09
C THR A 324 -8.69 11.41 23.02
N LEU A 325 -9.07 10.17 23.34
CA LEU A 325 -9.04 9.08 22.37
C LEU A 325 -10.02 9.33 21.22
N TRP A 326 -11.11 10.04 21.49
CA TRP A 326 -12.14 10.34 20.51
C TRP A 326 -11.71 11.32 19.40
N GLU A 327 -10.62 12.06 19.55
CA GLU A 327 -10.06 12.86 18.46
C GLU A 327 -9.03 12.09 17.61
N CYS A 328 -8.57 10.93 18.08
CA CYS A 328 -7.54 10.13 17.45
C CYS A 328 -8.07 9.29 16.29
N ILE A 329 -7.19 8.90 15.37
CA ILE A 329 -7.41 7.76 14.48
C ILE A 329 -7.21 6.49 15.31
N MET A 330 -8.17 5.57 15.26
CA MET A 330 -8.11 4.35 16.04
C MET A 330 -8.13 3.10 15.16
N HIS A 331 -7.54 2.03 15.69
CA HIS A 331 -7.56 0.69 15.10
C HIS A 331 -7.89 -0.35 16.17
N LEU A 332 -8.96 -1.10 15.95
CA LEU A 332 -9.33 -2.23 16.79
C LEU A 332 -8.67 -3.51 16.24
N ARG A 333 -7.42 -3.76 16.63
CA ARG A 333 -6.63 -4.89 16.12
C ARG A 333 -6.72 -6.12 17.02
N PRO A 334 -6.39 -7.33 16.53
CA PRO A 334 -6.21 -8.51 17.39
C PRO A 334 -5.17 -8.29 18.50
N SER A 335 -4.15 -7.46 18.24
CA SER A 335 -3.09 -7.11 19.20
C SER A 335 -3.44 -5.98 20.15
N GLY A 336 -4.62 -5.38 20.05
CA GLY A 336 -5.07 -4.28 20.92
C GLY A 336 -5.64 -3.08 20.17
N ILE A 337 -6.15 -2.12 20.92
CA ILE A 337 -6.59 -0.82 20.41
C ILE A 337 -5.34 0.05 20.23
N ARG A 338 -5.17 0.58 19.03
CA ARG A 338 -4.10 1.57 18.76
C ARG A 338 -4.71 2.92 18.46
N ALA A 339 -4.24 3.95 19.15
CA ALA A 339 -4.58 5.35 18.90
C ALA A 339 -3.43 6.09 18.25
N LYS A 340 -3.72 6.89 17.22
CA LYS A 340 -2.76 7.75 16.51
C LYS A 340 -3.31 9.16 16.35
N ARG A 341 -2.43 10.14 16.17
CA ARG A 341 -2.81 11.49 15.79
C ARG A 341 -3.63 11.48 14.49
N PRO A 342 -4.58 12.41 14.29
CA PRO A 342 -5.41 12.49 13.09
C PRO A 342 -4.65 13.07 11.87
N THR A 343 -3.40 12.65 11.67
CA THR A 343 -2.55 13.09 10.56
C THR A 343 -2.69 12.18 9.35
N TYR A 344 -2.45 10.89 9.52
CA TYR A 344 -2.52 9.90 8.44
C TYR A 344 -2.92 8.52 8.98
N VAL A 345 -3.57 7.74 8.13
CA VAL A 345 -3.96 6.35 8.46
C VAL A 345 -2.82 5.37 8.13
N PRO A 346 -2.76 4.21 8.79
CA PRO A 346 -1.89 3.13 8.36
C PRO A 346 -2.36 2.50 7.04
N ALA A 347 -1.53 1.65 6.47
CA ALA A 347 -1.84 0.92 5.25
C ALA A 347 -3.19 0.21 5.36
N LEU A 348 -4.02 0.36 4.34
CA LEU A 348 -5.12 -0.58 4.12
C LEU A 348 -4.51 -1.96 3.93
N VAL A 349 -5.00 -2.91 4.69
CA VAL A 349 -4.61 -4.32 4.59
C VAL A 349 -5.80 -5.11 4.06
N ALA A 350 -5.52 -6.24 3.43
CA ALA A 350 -6.54 -7.11 2.84
C ALA A 350 -7.44 -7.81 3.89
N ILE A 351 -7.69 -7.17 5.01
CA ILE A 351 -8.54 -7.60 6.12
C ILE A 351 -9.60 -6.54 6.41
N THR A 352 -10.75 -6.99 6.90
CA THR A 352 -11.98 -6.22 7.09
C THR A 352 -11.94 -5.10 8.15
N GLN A 353 -10.86 -5.00 8.93
CA GLN A 353 -10.76 -3.97 9.98
C GLN A 353 -10.14 -2.68 9.44
N THR A 354 -11.00 -1.72 9.16
CA THR A 354 -10.59 -0.39 8.69
C THR A 354 -10.32 0.57 9.85
N SER A 355 -9.60 1.66 9.56
CA SER A 355 -9.38 2.74 10.51
C SER A 355 -10.70 3.37 10.96
N ILE A 356 -10.79 3.73 12.23
CA ILE A 356 -11.84 4.54 12.80
C ILE A 356 -11.40 6.01 12.71
N VAL A 357 -12.19 6.82 12.01
CA VAL A 357 -11.91 8.22 11.69
C VAL A 357 -13.06 9.13 12.16
N GLY A 358 -12.87 10.45 12.12
CA GLY A 358 -13.85 11.47 12.56
C GLY A 358 -13.31 12.30 13.73
N LYS A 359 -13.91 13.46 13.99
CA LYS A 359 -13.41 14.49 14.94
C LYS A 359 -13.71 14.21 16.39
N ASN A 360 -14.84 13.57 16.66
CA ASN A 360 -15.37 13.38 18.01
C ASN A 360 -16.23 12.12 18.08
N ARG A 361 -16.68 11.78 19.28
CA ARG A 361 -17.46 10.57 19.55
C ARG A 361 -18.68 10.39 18.61
N ASN A 362 -19.38 11.46 18.28
CA ASN A 362 -20.60 11.40 17.47
C ASN A 362 -20.32 11.22 15.97
N SER A 363 -19.15 11.65 15.50
CA SER A 363 -18.72 11.56 14.10
C SER A 363 -17.81 10.35 13.82
N LYS A 364 -17.41 9.61 14.87
CA LYS A 364 -16.52 8.45 14.73
C LYS A 364 -17.21 7.29 14.02
N ARG A 365 -16.55 6.80 12.99
CA ARG A 365 -16.97 5.67 12.16
C ARG A 365 -15.79 5.05 11.44
N ARG A 366 -15.99 3.92 10.82
CA ARG A 366 -15.00 3.30 9.93
C ARG A 366 -14.89 4.07 8.60
N LEU A 367 -13.77 3.89 7.91
CA LEU A 367 -13.61 4.36 6.54
C LEU A 367 -14.62 3.67 5.61
N THR A 368 -15.14 4.43 4.66
CA THR A 368 -15.90 3.87 3.54
C THR A 368 -14.98 3.31 2.46
N VAL A 369 -15.51 2.49 1.55
CA VAL A 369 -14.77 1.99 0.38
C VAL A 369 -14.28 3.16 -0.49
N ARG A 370 -15.10 4.21 -0.66
CA ARG A 370 -14.73 5.41 -1.41
C ARG A 370 -13.54 6.15 -0.79
N GLU A 371 -13.53 6.29 0.52
CA GLU A 371 -12.39 6.88 1.23
C GLU A 371 -11.13 6.01 1.13
N GLY A 372 -11.30 4.69 1.15
CA GLY A 372 -10.22 3.76 0.85
C GLY A 372 -9.66 3.93 -0.56
N ALA A 373 -10.53 4.14 -1.56
CA ALA A 373 -10.13 4.43 -2.93
C ALA A 373 -9.36 5.75 -3.04
N ARG A 374 -9.83 6.81 -2.39
CA ARG A 374 -9.12 8.11 -2.28
C ARG A 374 -7.73 7.96 -1.69
N LEU A 375 -7.57 7.15 -0.66
CA LEU A 375 -6.27 6.86 -0.04
C LEU A 375 -5.29 6.15 -0.98
N GLN A 376 -5.79 5.35 -1.92
CA GLN A 376 -4.96 4.73 -2.96
C GLN A 376 -4.78 5.60 -4.20
N GLY A 377 -5.47 6.76 -4.28
CA GLY A 377 -5.38 7.69 -5.39
C GLY A 377 -6.32 7.39 -6.55
N PHE A 378 -7.29 6.46 -6.38
CA PHE A 378 -8.32 6.22 -7.40
C PHE A 378 -9.23 7.44 -7.53
N PRO A 379 -9.63 7.79 -8.76
CA PRO A 379 -10.49 8.94 -9.02
C PRO A 379 -11.93 8.70 -8.54
N GLU A 380 -12.70 9.79 -8.40
CA GLU A 380 -14.08 9.73 -7.89
C GLU A 380 -15.04 8.91 -8.79
N TRP A 381 -14.78 8.85 -10.08
CA TRP A 381 -15.58 8.05 -11.03
C TRP A 381 -15.27 6.55 -10.98
N PHE A 382 -14.13 6.12 -10.37
CA PHE A 382 -13.78 4.72 -10.23
C PHE A 382 -14.84 3.98 -9.39
N ASN A 383 -15.33 2.85 -9.87
CA ASN A 383 -16.46 2.14 -9.27
C ASN A 383 -16.08 0.69 -8.91
N PHE A 384 -16.55 0.23 -7.75
CA PHE A 384 -16.42 -1.16 -7.30
C PHE A 384 -17.64 -2.02 -7.65
N TYR A 385 -18.68 -1.40 -8.19
CA TYR A 385 -19.96 -2.05 -8.56
C TYR A 385 -20.61 -2.80 -7.38
N ASP A 386 -21.39 -3.84 -7.63
CA ASP A 386 -22.24 -4.52 -6.65
C ASP A 386 -21.51 -5.58 -5.82
N GLN A 387 -20.20 -5.43 -5.61
CA GLN A 387 -19.48 -6.35 -4.73
C GLN A 387 -19.55 -5.93 -3.25
N LYS A 388 -19.30 -6.91 -2.34
CA LYS A 388 -19.27 -6.65 -0.90
C LYS A 388 -18.10 -5.72 -0.54
N ASP A 389 -18.31 -4.82 0.43
CA ASP A 389 -17.26 -3.91 0.94
C ASP A 389 -15.98 -4.65 1.34
N SER A 390 -16.10 -5.86 1.90
CA SER A 390 -14.95 -6.68 2.27
C SER A 390 -14.07 -7.07 1.09
N ALA A 391 -14.66 -7.34 -0.09
CA ALA A 391 -13.93 -7.60 -1.33
C ALA A 391 -13.24 -6.33 -1.82
N SER A 392 -13.95 -5.19 -1.80
CA SER A 392 -13.38 -3.88 -2.16
C SER A 392 -12.20 -3.50 -1.27
N PHE A 393 -12.30 -3.68 0.04
CA PHE A 393 -11.18 -3.42 0.97
C PHE A 393 -10.01 -4.40 0.76
N LYS A 394 -10.27 -5.67 0.45
CA LYS A 394 -9.21 -6.63 0.07
C LYS A 394 -8.46 -6.15 -1.17
N GLN A 395 -9.19 -5.72 -2.20
CA GLN A 395 -8.62 -5.18 -3.45
C GLN A 395 -7.83 -3.90 -3.20
N LEU A 396 -8.36 -2.95 -2.42
CA LEU A 396 -7.66 -1.73 -2.00
C LEU A 396 -6.41 -2.02 -1.17
N GLY A 397 -6.46 -3.07 -0.33
CA GLY A 397 -5.32 -3.55 0.44
C GLY A 397 -4.21 -4.12 -0.44
N ASN A 398 -4.54 -4.72 -1.58
CA ASN A 398 -3.58 -5.27 -2.54
C ASN A 398 -3.13 -4.23 -3.59
N ALA A 399 -3.94 -3.19 -3.86
CA ALA A 399 -3.64 -2.20 -4.88
C ALA A 399 -2.35 -1.41 -4.58
N VAL A 400 -1.61 -1.04 -5.61
CA VAL A 400 -0.53 -0.05 -5.53
C VAL A 400 -1.11 1.36 -5.42
N ASN A 401 -0.41 2.27 -4.77
CA ASN A 401 -0.84 3.67 -4.69
C ASN A 401 -0.47 4.41 -5.97
N ILE A 402 -1.47 5.03 -6.60
CA ILE A 402 -1.34 5.69 -7.90
C ILE A 402 -0.32 6.83 -7.86
N GLY A 403 -0.36 7.69 -6.85
CA GLY A 403 0.58 8.81 -6.70
C GLY A 403 2.02 8.32 -6.55
N VAL A 404 2.25 7.24 -5.80
CA VAL A 404 3.58 6.63 -5.62
C VAL A 404 4.13 6.13 -6.95
N ILE A 405 3.35 5.36 -7.72
CA ILE A 405 3.80 4.82 -9.00
C ILE A 405 4.06 5.93 -10.02
N PHE A 406 3.15 6.90 -10.09
CA PHE A 406 3.28 8.05 -10.99
C PHE A 406 4.58 8.80 -10.75
N GLN A 407 4.89 9.13 -9.50
CA GLN A 407 6.09 9.88 -9.14
C GLN A 407 7.36 9.04 -9.27
N ALA A 408 7.30 7.77 -8.91
CA ALA A 408 8.44 6.86 -9.07
C ALA A 408 8.82 6.70 -10.53
N MET A 409 7.84 6.61 -11.45
CA MET A 409 8.10 6.53 -12.89
C MET A 409 8.74 7.82 -13.42
N LYS A 410 8.24 9.00 -13.02
CA LYS A 410 8.87 10.29 -13.40
C LYS A 410 10.31 10.40 -12.92
N ALA A 411 10.56 10.04 -11.66
CA ALA A 411 11.90 10.07 -11.07
C ALA A 411 12.84 9.04 -11.71
N LEU A 412 12.35 7.88 -12.10
CA LEU A 412 13.12 6.87 -12.85
C LEU A 412 13.54 7.39 -14.23
N VAL A 413 12.60 7.97 -14.97
CA VAL A 413 12.88 8.54 -16.30
C VAL A 413 13.84 9.72 -16.19
N GLU A 414 13.73 10.56 -15.17
CA GLU A 414 14.70 11.65 -14.93
C GLU A 414 16.09 11.11 -14.62
N ARG A 415 16.22 10.05 -13.79
CA ARG A 415 17.50 9.43 -13.48
C ARG A 415 18.19 8.81 -14.69
N ASP A 416 17.41 8.16 -15.54
CA ASP A 416 17.90 7.33 -16.65
C ASP A 416 17.59 7.96 -18.02
N TYR A 417 17.43 9.28 -18.08
CA TYR A 417 17.05 10.02 -19.29
C TYR A 417 17.92 9.64 -20.50
N ASP A 418 19.24 9.61 -20.29
CA ASP A 418 20.21 9.32 -21.35
C ASP A 418 20.10 7.89 -21.90
N LEU A 419 19.61 6.94 -21.11
CA LEU A 419 19.38 5.56 -21.52
C LEU A 419 18.08 5.38 -22.32
N LEU A 420 17.20 6.37 -22.31
CA LEU A 420 15.87 6.33 -22.91
C LEU A 420 15.71 7.19 -24.17
N VAL A 421 16.82 7.75 -24.67
CA VAL A 421 16.81 8.63 -25.87
C VAL A 421 16.31 7.90 -27.13
N ASP A 422 16.44 6.59 -27.18
CA ASP A 422 15.92 5.73 -28.25
C ASP A 422 14.42 5.40 -28.09
N ALA A 423 13.76 5.93 -27.05
CA ALA A 423 12.32 5.83 -26.79
C ALA A 423 11.64 7.22 -26.69
N PRO A 424 11.70 8.06 -27.75
CA PRO A 424 11.30 9.46 -27.67
C PRO A 424 9.83 9.66 -27.33
N ALA A 425 8.94 8.73 -27.70
CA ALA A 425 7.53 8.78 -27.35
C ALA A 425 7.32 8.63 -25.85
N LEU A 426 7.98 7.67 -25.22
CA LEU A 426 7.98 7.44 -23.78
C LEU A 426 8.56 8.64 -23.02
N LEU A 427 9.75 9.12 -23.42
CA LEU A 427 10.37 10.29 -22.80
C LEU A 427 9.45 11.51 -22.86
N LYS A 428 8.92 11.83 -24.04
CA LYS A 428 8.05 12.98 -24.22
C LYS A 428 6.79 12.86 -23.36
N ALA A 429 6.12 11.71 -23.36
CA ALA A 429 4.89 11.49 -22.59
C ALA A 429 5.14 11.73 -21.08
N ILE A 430 6.17 11.11 -20.52
CA ILE A 430 6.44 11.18 -19.07
C ILE A 430 6.99 12.55 -18.64
N THR A 431 7.89 13.15 -19.43
CA THR A 431 8.47 14.46 -19.07
C THR A 431 7.48 15.61 -19.18
N THR A 432 6.52 15.54 -20.14
CA THR A 432 5.49 16.57 -20.31
C THR A 432 4.24 16.34 -19.46
N ALA A 433 4.10 15.14 -18.82
CA ALA A 433 3.00 14.86 -17.93
C ALA A 433 2.96 15.86 -16.75
N PRO A 434 1.77 16.24 -16.26
CA PRO A 434 1.64 17.15 -15.13
C PRO A 434 2.36 16.62 -13.89
N HIS A 435 2.50 17.46 -12.88
CA HIS A 435 3.16 17.05 -11.63
C HIS A 435 2.25 16.19 -10.71
N ASN A 436 0.93 16.21 -10.94
CA ASN A 436 -0.06 15.49 -10.14
C ASN A 436 -0.95 14.62 -11.03
N PRO A 437 -1.05 13.29 -10.78
CA PRO A 437 -1.92 12.41 -11.57
C PRO A 437 -3.40 12.80 -11.49
N ASP A 438 -3.85 13.40 -10.39
CA ASP A 438 -5.24 13.81 -10.19
C ASP A 438 -5.71 14.81 -11.27
N LEU A 439 -4.81 15.63 -11.82
CA LEU A 439 -5.13 16.59 -12.88
C LEU A 439 -5.61 15.92 -14.18
N ILE A 440 -5.15 14.70 -14.42
CA ILE A 440 -5.59 13.89 -15.56
C ILE A 440 -6.75 12.97 -15.18
N LEU A 441 -6.60 12.26 -14.05
CA LEU A 441 -7.55 11.23 -13.62
C LEU A 441 -8.91 11.79 -13.19
N SER A 442 -8.99 13.04 -12.79
CA SER A 442 -10.28 13.67 -12.42
C SER A 442 -11.27 13.75 -13.59
N ASN A 443 -10.80 13.74 -14.82
CA ASN A 443 -11.65 13.77 -16.01
C ASN A 443 -11.57 12.45 -16.79
N PRO A 444 -12.60 11.58 -16.72
CA PRO A 444 -12.60 10.31 -17.46
C PRO A 444 -12.51 10.49 -18.99
N GLY A 445 -12.93 11.64 -19.53
CA GLY A 445 -12.83 11.96 -20.95
C GLY A 445 -11.37 11.97 -21.46
N ASN A 446 -10.42 12.32 -20.61
CA ASN A 446 -8.99 12.28 -20.96
C ASN A 446 -8.46 10.85 -21.14
N LEU A 447 -9.10 9.87 -20.50
CA LEU A 447 -8.77 8.44 -20.60
C LEU A 447 -9.62 7.73 -21.67
N LEU A 448 -10.88 8.16 -21.86
CA LEU A 448 -11.81 7.60 -22.82
C LEU A 448 -11.37 7.82 -24.28
N HIS A 449 -10.56 8.82 -24.55
CA HIS A 449 -10.03 9.02 -25.91
C HIS A 449 -9.11 7.86 -26.33
N SER A 450 -8.34 7.30 -25.40
CA SER A 450 -7.55 6.09 -25.62
C SER A 450 -8.42 4.83 -25.69
N LEU A 451 -9.49 4.74 -24.89
CA LEU A 451 -10.40 3.59 -24.83
C LEU A 451 -11.32 3.51 -26.07
N ASN A 452 -11.81 4.66 -26.59
CA ASN A 452 -12.62 4.69 -27.79
C ASN A 452 -11.82 4.35 -29.05
N THR A 453 -10.56 4.77 -29.12
CA THR A 453 -9.64 4.38 -30.21
C THR A 453 -9.42 2.86 -30.21
N MET A 454 -9.34 2.23 -29.03
CA MET A 454 -9.19 0.76 -28.91
C MET A 454 -10.46 -0.01 -29.26
N LYS A 455 -11.67 0.50 -28.92
CA LYS A 455 -12.92 -0.12 -29.34
C LYS A 455 -13.08 -0.16 -30.87
N VAL A 456 -12.77 0.96 -31.52
CA VAL A 456 -12.80 1.04 -33.00
C VAL A 456 -11.80 0.07 -33.63
N LEU A 457 -10.58 -0.04 -33.08
CA LEU A 457 -9.57 -0.99 -33.57
C LEU A 457 -9.94 -2.46 -33.31
N GLN A 458 -10.60 -2.78 -32.19
CA GLN A 458 -11.10 -4.14 -31.91
C GLN A 458 -12.24 -4.51 -32.82
N GLU A 459 -13.18 -3.59 -33.10
CA GLU A 459 -14.29 -3.80 -34.04
C GLU A 459 -13.76 -3.97 -35.46
N GLU A 460 -12.77 -3.19 -35.90
CA GLU A 460 -12.13 -3.35 -37.21
C GLU A 460 -11.34 -4.66 -37.34
N LEU A 461 -10.65 -5.12 -36.27
CA LEU A 461 -9.95 -6.41 -36.26
C LEU A 461 -10.93 -7.59 -36.28
N THR A 462 -12.04 -7.48 -35.56
CA THR A 462 -13.06 -8.51 -35.54
C THR A 462 -13.77 -8.62 -36.90
N LEU A 463 -14.02 -7.50 -37.57
CA LEU A 463 -14.55 -7.45 -38.91
C LEU A 463 -13.61 -8.01 -40.01
N LYS A 464 -12.26 -7.85 -39.78
CA LYS A 464 -11.25 -8.42 -40.71
C LYS A 464 -10.98 -9.91 -40.49
N LEU A 465 -11.40 -10.48 -39.35
CA LEU A 465 -11.30 -11.93 -39.07
C LEU A 465 -12.57 -12.70 -39.45
N VAL A 466 -13.65 -12.02 -39.77
CA VAL A 466 -14.95 -12.60 -40.18
C VAL A 466 -15.16 -12.51 -41.70
N ASN A 467 -14.37 -11.75 -42.42
CA ASN A 467 -14.28 -11.69 -43.89
C ASN A 467 -12.95 -12.33 -44.37
#